data_c468a9903a670c66ce85592ff60e2e88
#
_entry.id   c468a9903a670c66ce85592ff60e2e88
#
_cell.length_a   1.000
_cell.length_b   1.000
_cell.length_c   1.000
_cell.angle_alpha   90.00
_cell.angle_beta   90.00
_cell.angle_gamma   90.00
#
_symmetry.space_group_name_H-M   'P 1'
#
loop_
_entity.id
_entity.type
_entity.pdbx_description
1 polymer ?
#
loop_
_entity_poly.entity_id
_entity_poly.type
_entity_poly.pdbx_seq_one_letter_code
_entity_poly.pdbx_strand_id
1 'polypeptide(L)'
;MPVEVKAVEAQEIRTLENGLEPYNTIVIGAGTAGVGVTIALQHAGVEDYLLVDRNEVGSSFAAWPEETRFITPSFPSNSIGMLDLNSVAIGVSPAFNMRVEHPTGAQYAEHLQNLVNYFELTTLTQTNITNIEKNDDVFHLKTDDMTLLATNVIWAAGEYQYPSQTSFTGSELGRHTSTVVKYSELEGDDYLIIGGYESGIDAAYHLAKCGKKVKVFDINCPWGDESSDPSISLSTFSYERMQHPSFGENVELFSETTIKSITFDNDMYELTTEDGRSFKSKIQPLMASGFEGGHKFVAHLFEQREDGFPLLTERDESTIVPGMFLCGTAVRHKSEVFCFIYKYRQRFGIVAEAIASSLDIPTEEFITAYRGWGMYLDDLSCCGQECLTC
;
A
#
# COMPACT_ATOMS: atom_id res chain seq x y z
N MET A 1 -12.43 20.39 10.23
CA MET A 1 -11.62 21.43 9.56
C MET A 1 -10.40 20.71 9.03
N PRO A 2 -10.02 20.84 7.76
CA PRO A 2 -8.78 20.27 7.30
C PRO A 2 -7.64 20.82 8.15
N VAL A 3 -6.83 19.92 8.69
CA VAL A 3 -5.61 20.28 9.42
C VAL A 3 -4.62 20.71 8.35
N GLU A 4 -4.29 22.00 8.28
CA GLU A 4 -3.18 22.45 7.45
C GLU A 4 -1.92 21.74 7.94
N VAL A 5 -1.34 20.89 7.09
CA VAL A 5 0.02 20.40 7.29
C VAL A 5 0.89 21.63 7.33
N LYS A 6 1.55 21.89 8.47
CA LYS A 6 2.56 22.95 8.53
C LYS A 6 3.61 22.62 7.49
N ALA A 7 3.56 23.32 6.35
CA ALA A 7 4.73 23.37 5.50
C ALA A 7 5.88 23.84 6.40
N VAL A 8 6.97 23.10 6.38
CA VAL A 8 8.19 23.46 7.09
C VAL A 8 8.45 24.94 6.75
N GLU A 9 8.55 25.81 7.78
CA GLU A 9 9.08 27.14 7.57
C GLU A 9 10.36 26.97 6.78
N ALA A 10 10.42 27.59 5.62
CA ALA A 10 11.35 27.42 4.54
C ALA A 10 12.79 27.07 5.00
N GLN A 11 13.01 25.83 5.44
CA GLN A 11 14.33 25.25 5.33
C GLN A 11 14.63 25.24 3.84
N GLU A 12 15.70 25.88 3.46
CA GLU A 12 16.13 25.94 2.07
C GLU A 12 16.26 24.48 1.56
N ILE A 13 15.40 24.09 0.62
CA ILE A 13 15.44 22.76 0.03
C ILE A 13 16.80 22.56 -0.61
N ARG A 14 17.51 21.52 -0.22
CA ARG A 14 18.85 21.22 -0.73
C ARG A 14 18.76 20.57 -2.09
N THR A 15 19.27 21.26 -3.09
CA THR A 15 19.24 20.84 -4.50
C THR A 15 20.62 20.90 -5.12
N LEU A 16 20.80 20.19 -6.23
CA LEU A 16 22.04 20.28 -7.01
C LEU A 16 22.33 21.73 -7.45
N GLU A 17 21.29 22.47 -7.77
CA GLU A 17 21.36 23.82 -8.31
C GLU A 17 21.84 24.86 -7.29
N ASN A 18 21.55 24.65 -6.00
CA ASN A 18 22.00 25.58 -4.94
C ASN A 18 23.31 25.14 -4.25
N GLY A 19 23.84 23.97 -4.60
CA GLY A 19 25.14 23.48 -4.14
C GLY A 19 25.22 23.21 -2.64
N LEU A 20 24.10 23.00 -1.97
CA LEU A 20 24.06 22.57 -0.56
C LEU A 20 24.43 21.09 -0.42
N GLU A 21 24.92 20.72 0.76
CA GLU A 21 25.24 19.32 1.07
C GLU A 21 24.00 18.42 0.90
N PRO A 22 24.17 17.16 0.41
CA PRO A 22 23.07 16.22 0.28
C PRO A 22 22.33 15.98 1.60
N TYR A 23 21.04 15.68 1.55
CA TYR A 23 20.34 15.09 2.71
C TYR A 23 20.99 13.76 3.08
N ASN A 24 21.02 13.44 4.36
CA ASN A 24 21.42 12.10 4.74
C ASN A 24 20.45 11.05 4.12
N THR A 25 19.15 11.29 4.26
CA THR A 25 18.13 10.35 3.77
C THR A 25 16.96 11.10 3.11
N ILE A 26 16.56 10.66 1.91
CA ILE A 26 15.28 11.03 1.32
C ILE A 26 14.37 9.81 1.29
N VAL A 27 13.15 9.97 1.87
CA VAL A 27 12.09 8.97 1.85
C VAL A 27 11.07 9.35 0.79
N ILE A 28 10.73 8.46 -0.15
CA ILE A 28 9.83 8.72 -1.26
C ILE A 28 8.51 7.99 -1.08
N GLY A 29 7.44 8.76 -0.94
CA GLY A 29 6.09 8.32 -0.67
C GLY A 29 5.66 8.57 0.78
N ALA A 30 4.71 9.49 0.98
CA ALA A 30 4.15 9.85 2.30
C ALA A 30 2.86 9.06 2.63
N GLY A 31 2.84 7.77 2.30
CA GLY A 31 1.87 6.80 2.76
C GLY A 31 2.27 6.19 4.11
N THR A 32 1.65 5.07 4.47
CA THR A 32 1.92 4.34 5.72
C THR A 32 3.38 3.94 5.88
N ALA A 33 3.99 3.43 4.81
CA ALA A 33 5.38 2.96 4.86
C ALA A 33 6.35 4.14 5.01
N GLY A 34 6.16 5.22 4.22
CA GLY A 34 7.05 6.38 4.29
C GLY A 34 6.92 7.14 5.60
N VAL A 35 5.69 7.44 6.06
CA VAL A 35 5.48 8.10 7.37
C VAL A 35 6.06 7.24 8.49
N GLY A 36 5.79 5.93 8.49
CA GLY A 36 6.25 5.03 9.54
C GLY A 36 7.77 4.89 9.59
N VAL A 37 8.44 4.71 8.44
CA VAL A 37 9.90 4.60 8.42
C VAL A 37 10.59 5.92 8.73
N THR A 38 9.99 7.07 8.35
CA THR A 38 10.53 8.40 8.72
C THR A 38 10.46 8.62 10.23
N ILE A 39 9.37 8.23 10.90
CA ILE A 39 9.29 8.25 12.36
C ILE A 39 10.34 7.31 12.98
N ALA A 40 10.57 6.15 12.37
CA ALA A 40 11.61 5.23 12.85
C ALA A 40 13.02 5.82 12.71
N LEU A 41 13.32 6.53 11.61
CA LEU A 41 14.58 7.28 11.44
C LEU A 41 14.78 8.31 12.56
N GLN A 42 13.76 9.13 12.82
CA GLN A 42 13.79 10.13 13.90
C GLN A 42 14.03 9.48 15.27
N HIS A 43 13.35 8.37 15.57
CA HIS A 43 13.55 7.62 16.81
C HIS A 43 14.94 6.97 16.91
N ALA A 44 15.55 6.64 15.79
CA ALA A 44 16.93 6.12 15.73
C ALA A 44 17.99 7.25 15.79
N GLY A 45 17.59 8.52 15.90
CA GLY A 45 18.48 9.68 15.98
C GLY A 45 18.95 10.23 14.63
N VAL A 46 18.36 9.75 13.52
CA VAL A 46 18.63 10.32 12.19
C VAL A 46 17.72 11.53 12.00
N GLU A 47 18.28 12.74 12.14
CA GLU A 47 17.53 14.01 12.09
C GLU A 47 17.56 14.66 10.69
N ASP A 48 18.57 14.35 9.87
CA ASP A 48 18.76 14.93 8.54
C ASP A 48 18.08 14.08 7.48
N TYR A 49 16.77 14.23 7.34
CA TYR A 49 15.95 13.55 6.34
C TYR A 49 14.95 14.51 5.67
N LEU A 50 14.42 14.06 4.52
CA LEU A 50 13.30 14.70 3.82
C LEU A 50 12.29 13.62 3.37
N LEU A 51 11.02 13.74 3.77
CA LEU A 51 9.92 12.91 3.29
C LEU A 51 9.28 13.59 2.08
N VAL A 52 9.32 12.95 0.91
CA VAL A 52 8.83 13.52 -0.36
C VAL A 52 7.62 12.74 -0.86
N ASP A 53 6.58 13.43 -1.31
CA ASP A 53 5.44 12.82 -2.01
C ASP A 53 5.01 13.66 -3.21
N ARG A 54 4.58 13.00 -4.28
CA ARG A 54 4.07 13.70 -5.47
C ARG A 54 2.72 14.37 -5.25
N ASN A 55 1.99 13.95 -4.23
CA ASN A 55 0.71 14.49 -3.80
C ASN A 55 0.78 14.92 -2.33
N GLU A 56 -0.37 14.93 -1.64
CA GLU A 56 -0.45 15.16 -0.20
C GLU A 56 -0.18 13.87 0.60
N VAL A 57 0.17 14.03 1.88
CA VAL A 57 0.33 12.92 2.82
C VAL A 57 -0.94 12.06 2.86
N GLY A 58 -0.79 10.75 2.69
CA GLY A 58 -1.90 9.81 2.72
C GLY A 58 -2.78 9.80 1.47
N SER A 59 -2.38 10.48 0.40
CA SER A 59 -3.18 10.66 -0.83
C SER A 59 -3.71 9.35 -1.44
N SER A 60 -2.95 8.26 -1.39
CA SER A 60 -3.40 6.96 -1.87
C SER A 60 -4.64 6.45 -1.13
N PHE A 61 -4.72 6.69 0.18
CA PHE A 61 -5.90 6.34 0.98
C PHE A 61 -7.06 7.30 0.74
N ALA A 62 -6.78 8.60 0.62
CA ALA A 62 -7.80 9.60 0.29
C ALA A 62 -8.49 9.34 -1.06
N ALA A 63 -7.81 8.64 -1.98
CA ALA A 63 -8.33 8.26 -3.28
C ALA A 63 -9.17 6.98 -3.28
N TRP A 64 -9.32 6.28 -2.15
CA TRP A 64 -10.19 5.11 -2.07
C TRP A 64 -11.65 5.49 -2.29
N PRO A 65 -12.48 4.56 -2.82
CA PRO A 65 -13.92 4.76 -2.84
C PRO A 65 -14.44 5.11 -1.43
N GLU A 66 -15.39 6.02 -1.33
CA GLU A 66 -15.87 6.55 -0.04
C GLU A 66 -16.40 5.47 0.92
N GLU A 67 -16.97 4.40 0.37
CA GLU A 67 -17.51 3.29 1.16
C GLU A 67 -16.47 2.25 1.56
N THR A 68 -15.33 2.19 0.86
CA THR A 68 -14.26 1.22 1.14
C THR A 68 -13.68 1.42 2.53
N ARG A 69 -13.45 0.32 3.22
CA ARG A 69 -12.94 0.27 4.60
C ARG A 69 -11.69 -0.59 4.68
N PHE A 70 -10.85 -0.28 5.66
CA PHE A 70 -9.78 -1.20 6.01
C PHE A 70 -10.33 -2.57 6.37
N ILE A 71 -9.77 -3.62 5.77
CA ILE A 71 -10.10 -5.01 6.10
C ILE A 71 -9.46 -5.43 7.42
N THR A 72 -8.32 -4.84 7.77
CA THR A 72 -7.64 -5.07 9.04
C THR A 72 -8.33 -4.24 10.13
N PRO A 73 -8.82 -4.87 11.22
CA PRO A 73 -9.45 -4.15 12.31
C PRO A 73 -8.45 -3.35 13.12
N SER A 74 -8.86 -2.21 13.62
CA SER A 74 -8.14 -1.37 14.59
C SER A 74 -8.72 -1.58 15.99
N PHE A 75 -7.86 -1.83 16.97
CA PHE A 75 -8.25 -1.98 18.37
C PHE A 75 -7.22 -1.32 19.30
N PRO A 76 -7.66 -0.55 20.36
CA PRO A 76 -6.74 0.12 21.28
C PRO A 76 -6.11 -0.89 22.24
N SER A 77 -4.88 -1.32 21.94
CA SER A 77 -4.13 -2.34 22.70
C SER A 77 -2.79 -1.85 23.26
N ASN A 78 -2.44 -0.58 23.07
CA ASN A 78 -1.15 -0.02 23.50
C ASN A 78 -0.93 -0.14 25.04
N SER A 79 -1.99 -0.11 25.85
CA SER A 79 -1.90 -0.22 27.30
C SER A 79 -1.35 -1.56 27.82
N ILE A 80 -1.36 -2.58 26.99
CA ILE A 80 -0.81 -3.90 27.28
C ILE A 80 0.43 -4.24 26.44
N GLY A 81 1.07 -3.23 25.86
CA GLY A 81 2.31 -3.41 25.10
C GLY A 81 2.14 -3.97 23.69
N MET A 82 0.93 -3.95 23.14
CA MET A 82 0.63 -4.39 21.78
C MET A 82 0.23 -3.19 20.93
N LEU A 83 0.83 -3.05 19.76
CA LEU A 83 0.40 -2.02 18.81
C LEU A 83 -0.88 -2.47 18.09
N ASP A 84 -1.79 -1.52 17.90
CA ASP A 84 -2.90 -1.63 16.95
C ASP A 84 -2.38 -2.09 15.58
N LEU A 85 -3.07 -3.01 14.92
CA LEU A 85 -2.63 -3.61 13.65
C LEU A 85 -2.38 -2.58 12.54
N ASN A 86 -3.11 -1.47 12.56
CA ASN A 86 -2.95 -0.39 11.59
C ASN A 86 -2.02 0.75 12.07
N SER A 87 -1.36 0.60 13.24
CA SER A 87 -0.39 1.58 13.72
C SER A 87 0.92 1.49 12.94
N VAL A 88 1.50 2.65 12.62
CA VAL A 88 2.82 2.78 11.97
C VAL A 88 3.89 3.34 12.89
N ALA A 89 3.54 3.68 14.14
CA ALA A 89 4.48 4.26 15.11
C ALA A 89 4.19 3.77 16.53
N ILE A 90 5.24 3.67 17.34
CA ILE A 90 5.15 3.34 18.78
C ILE A 90 4.35 4.43 19.49
N GLY A 91 3.46 4.01 20.40
CA GLY A 91 2.63 4.91 21.20
C GLY A 91 1.39 5.46 20.47
N VAL A 92 1.22 5.18 19.19
CA VAL A 92 0.08 5.62 18.38
C VAL A 92 -0.98 4.52 18.30
N SER A 93 -2.25 4.89 18.44
CA SER A 93 -3.39 3.98 18.26
C SER A 93 -4.40 4.58 17.28
N PRO A 94 -4.43 4.10 16.02
CA PRO A 94 -5.45 4.48 15.03
C PRO A 94 -6.88 4.34 15.56
N ALA A 95 -7.19 3.22 16.23
CA ALA A 95 -8.51 3.00 16.82
C ALA A 95 -8.91 4.09 17.84
N PHE A 96 -7.96 4.52 18.68
CA PHE A 96 -8.21 5.57 19.66
C PHE A 96 -8.41 6.94 18.99
N ASN A 97 -7.59 7.25 17.98
CA ASN A 97 -7.64 8.55 17.31
C ASN A 97 -8.88 8.68 16.41
N MET A 98 -9.19 7.65 15.63
CA MET A 98 -10.31 7.66 14.68
C MET A 98 -11.64 7.18 15.30
N ARG A 99 -11.59 6.43 16.42
CA ARG A 99 -12.74 5.84 17.11
C ARG A 99 -13.62 4.95 16.22
N VAL A 100 -12.97 4.23 15.31
CA VAL A 100 -13.59 3.24 14.43
C VAL A 100 -12.69 2.02 14.31
N GLU A 101 -13.30 0.84 14.13
CA GLU A 101 -12.59 -0.43 13.96
C GLU A 101 -12.08 -0.59 12.52
N HIS A 102 -12.91 -0.27 11.55
CA HIS A 102 -12.61 -0.32 10.12
C HIS A 102 -12.70 1.09 9.51
N PRO A 103 -11.61 1.89 9.54
CA PRO A 103 -11.63 3.24 9.02
C PRO A 103 -11.82 3.30 7.51
N THR A 104 -12.32 4.42 7.02
CA THR A 104 -12.28 4.77 5.59
C THR A 104 -10.87 5.15 5.18
N GLY A 105 -10.60 5.15 3.87
CA GLY A 105 -9.37 5.71 3.36
C GLY A 105 -9.16 7.18 3.76
N ALA A 106 -10.20 8.01 3.65
CA ALA A 106 -10.15 9.42 4.04
C ALA A 106 -9.80 9.62 5.53
N GLN A 107 -10.40 8.83 6.44
CA GLN A 107 -10.07 8.88 7.87
C GLN A 107 -8.60 8.49 8.12
N TYR A 108 -8.11 7.49 7.41
CA TYR A 108 -6.73 7.06 7.58
C TYR A 108 -5.73 8.03 6.97
N ALA A 109 -6.06 8.68 5.86
CA ALA A 109 -5.26 9.77 5.29
C ALA A 109 -5.12 10.95 6.29
N GLU A 110 -6.23 11.39 6.91
CA GLU A 110 -6.22 12.40 7.97
C GLU A 110 -5.36 11.95 9.16
N HIS A 111 -5.44 10.67 9.54
CA HIS A 111 -4.60 10.11 10.60
C HIS A 111 -3.10 10.22 10.28
N LEU A 112 -2.68 9.90 9.03
CA LEU A 112 -1.28 10.05 8.61
C LEU A 112 -0.83 11.53 8.62
N GLN A 113 -1.67 12.46 8.17
CA GLN A 113 -1.39 13.89 8.24
C GLN A 113 -1.21 14.36 9.69
N ASN A 114 -2.04 13.87 10.61
CA ASN A 114 -1.91 14.14 12.04
C ASN A 114 -0.59 13.59 12.62
N LEU A 115 -0.12 12.42 12.15
CA LEU A 115 1.18 11.88 12.56
C LEU A 115 2.35 12.75 12.07
N VAL A 116 2.32 13.16 10.81
CA VAL A 116 3.34 14.08 10.25
C VAL A 116 3.44 15.35 11.09
N ASN A 117 2.29 15.94 11.45
CA ASN A 117 2.25 17.14 12.29
C ASN A 117 2.72 16.88 13.74
N TYR A 118 2.30 15.76 14.33
CA TYR A 118 2.64 15.42 15.71
C TYR A 118 4.13 15.15 15.92
N PHE A 119 4.75 14.43 14.97
CA PHE A 119 6.18 14.14 14.98
C PHE A 119 7.01 15.24 14.31
N GLU A 120 6.39 16.32 13.82
CA GLU A 120 7.04 17.45 13.15
C GLU A 120 7.97 16.99 11.99
N LEU A 121 7.49 16.01 11.18
CA LEU A 121 8.30 15.43 10.12
C LEU A 121 8.57 16.45 9.01
N THR A 122 9.84 16.59 8.61
CA THR A 122 10.23 17.42 7.46
C THR A 122 9.71 16.82 6.17
N THR A 123 8.73 17.49 5.54
CA THR A 123 8.03 16.98 4.35
C THR A 123 8.08 17.94 3.18
N LEU A 124 8.15 17.39 1.96
CA LEU A 124 8.00 18.09 0.69
C LEU A 124 6.93 17.38 -0.14
N THR A 125 5.71 17.90 -0.11
CA THR A 125 4.58 17.38 -0.89
C THR A 125 4.51 18.05 -2.27
N GLN A 126 3.57 17.59 -3.14
CA GLN A 126 3.40 18.07 -4.52
C GLN A 126 4.70 18.02 -5.35
N THR A 127 5.58 17.05 -5.06
CA THR A 127 6.89 16.92 -5.70
C THR A 127 7.05 15.51 -6.26
N ASN A 128 6.95 15.41 -7.56
CA ASN A 128 7.04 14.15 -8.29
C ASN A 128 8.50 13.82 -8.62
N ILE A 129 9.00 12.69 -8.13
CA ILE A 129 10.31 12.16 -8.53
C ILE A 129 10.16 11.46 -9.87
N THR A 130 10.81 12.00 -10.90
CA THR A 130 10.73 11.51 -12.28
C THR A 130 11.89 10.59 -12.68
N ASN A 131 13.00 10.64 -11.95
CA ASN A 131 14.14 9.75 -12.15
C ASN A 131 15.03 9.71 -10.90
N ILE A 132 15.71 8.59 -10.66
CA ILE A 132 16.70 8.42 -9.59
C ILE A 132 17.93 7.78 -10.21
N GLU A 133 19.07 8.45 -10.03
CA GLU A 133 20.39 7.97 -10.44
C GLU A 133 21.35 8.10 -9.27
N LYS A 134 22.30 7.18 -9.14
CA LYS A 134 23.39 7.31 -8.18
C LYS A 134 24.68 7.66 -8.91
N ASN A 135 25.26 8.81 -8.56
CA ASN A 135 26.54 9.28 -9.08
C ASN A 135 27.55 9.28 -7.93
N ASP A 136 28.59 8.48 -8.03
CA ASP A 136 29.51 8.22 -6.92
C ASP A 136 28.74 7.75 -5.67
N ASP A 137 28.79 8.50 -4.57
CA ASP A 137 28.14 8.17 -3.31
C ASP A 137 26.83 8.96 -3.08
N VAL A 138 26.35 9.74 -4.05
CA VAL A 138 25.19 10.61 -3.93
C VAL A 138 24.11 10.21 -4.92
N PHE A 139 22.88 10.09 -4.44
CA PHE A 139 21.69 9.95 -5.26
C PHE A 139 21.23 11.30 -5.78
N HIS A 140 20.93 11.36 -7.07
CA HIS A 140 20.33 12.47 -7.77
C HIS A 140 18.86 12.13 -8.06
N LEU A 141 17.95 12.78 -7.37
CA LEU A 141 16.51 12.55 -7.52
C LEU A 141 15.92 13.71 -8.33
N LYS A 142 15.66 13.47 -9.61
CA LYS A 142 15.11 14.47 -10.52
C LYS A 142 13.61 14.65 -10.28
N THR A 143 13.18 15.91 -10.20
CA THR A 143 11.77 16.32 -10.22
C THR A 143 11.50 17.07 -11.52
N ASP A 144 10.30 17.66 -11.66
CA ASP A 144 9.98 18.50 -12.81
C ASP A 144 10.77 19.82 -12.79
N ASP A 145 11.12 20.34 -11.60
CA ASP A 145 11.69 21.69 -11.41
C ASP A 145 13.11 21.71 -10.83
N MET A 146 13.56 20.62 -10.16
CA MET A 146 14.83 20.60 -9.45
C MET A 146 15.43 19.21 -9.35
N THR A 147 16.67 19.11 -8.86
CA THR A 147 17.29 17.84 -8.52
C THR A 147 17.66 17.82 -7.04
N LEU A 148 16.99 16.94 -6.26
CA LEU A 148 17.31 16.71 -4.86
C LEU A 148 18.52 15.78 -4.74
N LEU A 149 19.30 15.94 -3.65
CA LEU A 149 20.49 15.15 -3.40
C LEU A 149 20.37 14.41 -2.07
N ALA A 150 20.74 13.13 -2.04
CA ALA A 150 20.76 12.31 -0.82
C ALA A 150 21.89 11.28 -0.82
N THR A 151 22.36 10.94 0.38
CA THR A 151 23.28 9.78 0.57
C THR A 151 22.51 8.47 0.59
N ASN A 152 21.32 8.45 1.19
CA ASN A 152 20.45 7.30 1.25
C ASN A 152 19.07 7.63 0.68
N VAL A 153 18.44 6.65 0.03
CA VAL A 153 17.07 6.75 -0.49
C VAL A 153 16.24 5.58 0.00
N ILE A 154 15.06 5.87 0.57
CA ILE A 154 14.07 4.86 0.93
C ILE A 154 12.89 4.96 -0.03
N TRP A 155 12.68 3.94 -0.85
CA TRP A 155 11.53 3.86 -1.73
C TRP A 155 10.32 3.28 -1.00
N ALA A 156 9.32 4.10 -0.72
CA ALA A 156 8.09 3.77 0.02
C ALA A 156 6.82 4.18 -0.75
N ALA A 157 6.89 4.24 -2.09
CA ALA A 157 5.84 4.79 -2.94
C ALA A 157 4.58 3.89 -3.09
N GLY A 158 4.55 2.71 -2.46
CA GLY A 158 3.38 1.84 -2.43
C GLY A 158 2.99 1.26 -3.80
N GLU A 159 1.69 0.96 -3.96
CA GLU A 159 1.17 0.30 -5.17
C GLU A 159 -0.15 0.89 -5.68
N TYR A 160 -1.01 1.46 -4.82
CA TYR A 160 -2.36 1.89 -5.18
C TYR A 160 -2.45 2.84 -6.39
N GLN A 161 -1.41 3.63 -6.63
CA GLN A 161 -1.31 4.54 -7.76
C GLN A 161 -1.01 3.85 -9.11
N TYR A 162 -0.78 2.54 -9.10
CA TYR A 162 -0.47 1.73 -10.29
C TYR A 162 -1.48 0.59 -10.43
N PRO A 163 -2.75 0.87 -10.81
CA PRO A 163 -3.74 -0.16 -11.06
C PRO A 163 -3.24 -1.13 -12.14
N SER A 164 -3.34 -2.42 -11.85
CA SER A 164 -2.89 -3.45 -12.78
C SER A 164 -3.83 -3.54 -13.98
N GLN A 165 -3.26 -3.54 -15.19
CA GLN A 165 -3.99 -3.82 -16.41
C GLN A 165 -3.80 -5.29 -16.75
N THR A 166 -4.86 -6.07 -16.64
CA THR A 166 -4.87 -7.47 -17.10
C THR A 166 -4.72 -7.54 -18.61
N SER A 167 -3.89 -8.47 -19.09
CA SER A 167 -3.57 -8.61 -20.52
C SER A 167 -4.48 -9.61 -21.23
N PHE A 168 -5.78 -9.35 -21.31
CA PHE A 168 -6.69 -10.06 -22.20
C PHE A 168 -7.34 -9.10 -23.20
N THR A 169 -7.87 -9.62 -24.31
CA THR A 169 -8.43 -8.80 -25.38
C THR A 169 -9.56 -7.91 -24.90
N GLY A 170 -9.44 -6.58 -25.09
CA GLY A 170 -10.45 -5.61 -24.68
C GLY A 170 -10.45 -5.27 -23.18
N SER A 171 -9.41 -5.64 -22.44
CA SER A 171 -9.29 -5.29 -21.00
C SER A 171 -9.35 -3.78 -20.74
N GLU A 172 -8.90 -2.97 -21.70
CA GLU A 172 -8.98 -1.50 -21.68
C GLU A 172 -10.41 -0.94 -21.70
N LEU A 173 -11.39 -1.77 -22.07
CA LEU A 173 -12.81 -1.43 -22.00
C LEU A 173 -13.38 -1.54 -20.58
N GLY A 174 -12.68 -2.16 -19.66
CA GLY A 174 -13.04 -2.23 -18.25
C GLY A 174 -12.64 -0.97 -17.49
N ARG A 175 -13.28 -0.73 -16.36
CA ARG A 175 -12.99 0.36 -15.43
C ARG A 175 -12.37 -0.20 -14.14
N HIS A 176 -11.16 0.20 -13.81
CA HIS A 176 -10.54 -0.27 -12.56
C HIS A 176 -11.29 0.24 -11.32
N THR A 177 -11.49 -0.63 -10.31
CA THR A 177 -12.23 -0.29 -9.08
C THR A 177 -11.64 0.90 -8.33
N SER A 178 -10.32 1.12 -8.40
CA SER A 178 -9.65 2.27 -7.79
C SER A 178 -10.04 3.63 -8.38
N THR A 179 -10.71 3.65 -9.54
CA THR A 179 -11.21 4.89 -10.17
C THR A 179 -12.67 5.21 -9.80
N VAL A 180 -13.30 4.34 -9.03
CA VAL A 180 -14.65 4.57 -8.50
C VAL A 180 -14.53 5.50 -7.30
N VAL A 181 -15.26 6.61 -7.32
CA VAL A 181 -15.31 7.54 -6.20
C VAL A 181 -16.31 7.03 -5.15
N LYS A 182 -17.46 6.56 -5.61
CA LYS A 182 -18.55 6.12 -4.73
C LYS A 182 -19.44 5.08 -5.43
N TYR A 183 -19.56 3.90 -4.84
CA TYR A 183 -20.34 2.81 -5.41
C TYR A 183 -21.84 3.10 -5.43
N SER A 184 -22.34 3.77 -4.39
CA SER A 184 -23.77 4.11 -4.27
C SER A 184 -24.25 5.13 -5.31
N GLU A 185 -23.35 5.87 -5.94
CA GLU A 185 -23.66 6.85 -6.99
C GLU A 185 -23.49 6.28 -8.42
N LEU A 186 -23.01 5.05 -8.55
CA LEU A 186 -22.91 4.43 -9.85
C LEU A 186 -24.29 4.14 -10.45
N GLU A 187 -24.50 4.49 -11.71
CA GLU A 187 -25.75 4.31 -12.43
C GLU A 187 -25.92 2.89 -12.97
N GLY A 188 -27.17 2.47 -13.16
CA GLY A 188 -27.54 1.16 -13.71
C GLY A 188 -27.69 0.06 -12.65
N ASP A 189 -28.13 -1.13 -13.08
CA ASP A 189 -28.61 -2.18 -12.18
C ASP A 189 -27.86 -3.52 -12.30
N ASP A 190 -27.13 -3.77 -13.41
CA ASP A 190 -26.45 -5.03 -13.66
C ASP A 190 -24.95 -4.82 -13.85
N TYR A 191 -24.15 -5.28 -12.88
CA TYR A 191 -22.70 -5.11 -12.87
C TYR A 191 -21.95 -6.42 -13.13
N LEU A 192 -20.89 -6.35 -13.93
CA LEU A 192 -19.94 -7.41 -14.15
C LEU A 192 -18.60 -6.98 -13.51
N ILE A 193 -18.07 -7.79 -12.59
CA ILE A 193 -16.82 -7.53 -11.87
C ILE A 193 -15.83 -8.63 -12.19
N ILE A 194 -14.64 -8.26 -12.62
CA ILE A 194 -13.53 -9.18 -12.93
C ILE A 194 -12.50 -9.08 -11.81
N GLY A 195 -12.26 -10.18 -11.12
CA GLY A 195 -11.48 -10.30 -9.89
C GLY A 195 -12.39 -10.38 -8.66
N GLY A 196 -12.26 -11.46 -7.90
CA GLY A 196 -13.12 -11.80 -6.76
C GLY A 196 -12.40 -11.75 -5.41
N TYR A 197 -11.22 -11.11 -5.35
CA TYR A 197 -10.52 -10.89 -4.09
C TYR A 197 -11.07 -9.64 -3.35
N GLU A 198 -10.37 -9.10 -2.36
CA GLU A 198 -10.86 -8.04 -1.46
C GLU A 198 -11.57 -6.89 -2.18
N SER A 199 -10.96 -6.30 -3.22
CA SER A 199 -11.54 -5.17 -3.95
C SER A 199 -12.79 -5.54 -4.75
N GLY A 200 -12.85 -6.77 -5.27
CA GLY A 200 -14.02 -7.25 -6.03
C GLY A 200 -15.20 -7.54 -5.11
N ILE A 201 -14.94 -8.16 -3.96
CA ILE A 201 -15.98 -8.43 -2.95
C ILE A 201 -16.47 -7.13 -2.30
N ASP A 202 -15.56 -6.16 -2.03
CA ASP A 202 -15.95 -4.83 -1.52
C ASP A 202 -16.89 -4.12 -2.50
N ALA A 203 -16.53 -4.06 -3.79
CA ALA A 203 -17.37 -3.47 -4.84
C ALA A 203 -18.73 -4.19 -4.95
N ALA A 204 -18.72 -5.53 -4.98
CA ALA A 204 -19.95 -6.33 -5.07
C ALA A 204 -20.86 -6.09 -3.87
N TYR A 205 -20.32 -6.03 -2.65
CA TYR A 205 -21.08 -5.77 -1.44
C TYR A 205 -21.76 -4.39 -1.48
N HIS A 206 -21.03 -3.34 -1.83
CA HIS A 206 -21.59 -1.98 -1.86
C HIS A 206 -22.64 -1.81 -2.94
N LEU A 207 -22.44 -2.38 -4.13
CA LEU A 207 -23.44 -2.40 -5.20
C LEU A 207 -24.70 -3.20 -4.80
N ALA A 208 -24.52 -4.37 -4.19
CA ALA A 208 -25.64 -5.20 -3.71
C ALA A 208 -26.48 -4.50 -2.64
N LYS A 209 -25.85 -3.75 -1.73
CA LYS A 209 -26.57 -2.91 -0.74
C LYS A 209 -27.42 -1.83 -1.38
N CYS A 210 -27.06 -1.37 -2.58
CA CYS A 210 -27.86 -0.45 -3.38
C CYS A 210 -28.93 -1.17 -4.22
N GLY A 211 -29.13 -2.48 -4.03
CA GLY A 211 -30.11 -3.29 -4.76
C GLY A 211 -29.70 -3.69 -6.19
N LYS A 212 -28.45 -3.45 -6.55
CA LYS A 212 -27.94 -3.75 -7.89
C LYS A 212 -27.56 -5.22 -8.01
N LYS A 213 -27.79 -5.82 -9.18
CA LYS A 213 -27.38 -7.18 -9.50
C LYS A 213 -25.91 -7.19 -9.90
N VAL A 214 -25.16 -8.14 -9.39
CA VAL A 214 -23.69 -8.20 -9.58
C VAL A 214 -23.29 -9.63 -9.92
N LYS A 215 -22.43 -9.77 -10.93
CA LYS A 215 -21.73 -11.02 -11.25
C LYS A 215 -20.25 -10.80 -11.04
N VAL A 216 -19.62 -11.63 -10.21
CA VAL A 216 -18.18 -11.57 -9.91
C VAL A 216 -17.51 -12.80 -10.51
N PHE A 217 -16.48 -12.58 -11.30
CA PHE A 217 -15.70 -13.63 -11.98
C PHE A 217 -14.28 -13.67 -11.42
N ASP A 218 -13.83 -14.84 -11.01
CA ASP A 218 -12.44 -15.03 -10.57
C ASP A 218 -11.84 -16.31 -11.17
N ILE A 219 -10.56 -16.25 -11.52
CA ILE A 219 -9.82 -17.38 -12.07
C ILE A 219 -9.59 -18.47 -11.02
N ASN A 220 -9.65 -18.11 -9.76
CA ASN A 220 -9.56 -18.98 -8.60
C ASN A 220 -10.93 -19.04 -7.89
N CYS A 221 -10.89 -19.38 -6.60
CA CYS A 221 -12.06 -19.33 -5.73
C CYS A 221 -11.68 -18.68 -4.38
N PRO A 222 -11.36 -17.36 -4.34
CA PRO A 222 -10.86 -16.74 -3.10
C PRO A 222 -11.87 -16.80 -1.95
N TRP A 223 -13.16 -16.89 -2.22
CA TRP A 223 -14.21 -17.07 -1.20
C TRP A 223 -14.36 -18.51 -0.69
N GLY A 224 -13.64 -19.46 -1.26
CA GLY A 224 -13.57 -20.86 -0.82
C GLY A 224 -12.19 -21.27 -0.35
N ASP A 225 -11.24 -20.33 -0.26
CA ASP A 225 -9.89 -20.59 0.22
C ASP A 225 -9.90 -20.74 1.76
N GLU A 226 -9.27 -21.79 2.26
CA GLU A 226 -9.21 -22.13 3.70
C GLU A 226 -7.88 -21.72 4.34
N SER A 227 -6.99 -21.00 3.61
CA SER A 227 -5.73 -20.52 4.18
C SER A 227 -5.98 -19.51 5.29
N SER A 228 -5.20 -19.58 6.34
CA SER A 228 -5.21 -18.59 7.43
C SER A 228 -4.44 -17.30 7.09
N ASP A 229 -3.62 -17.30 6.03
CA ASP A 229 -2.88 -16.12 5.61
C ASP A 229 -3.77 -15.16 4.80
N PRO A 230 -4.08 -13.96 5.33
CA PRO A 230 -4.89 -12.97 4.63
C PRO A 230 -4.21 -12.37 3.39
N SER A 231 -2.97 -12.74 3.09
CA SER A 231 -2.32 -12.44 1.81
C SER A 231 -2.81 -13.36 0.67
N ILE A 232 -3.49 -14.45 1.01
CA ILE A 232 -3.96 -15.49 0.09
C ILE A 232 -5.49 -15.58 0.11
N SER A 233 -6.08 -15.75 1.31
CA SER A 233 -7.53 -15.85 1.52
C SER A 233 -8.18 -14.49 1.74
N LEU A 234 -9.51 -14.44 1.60
CA LEU A 234 -10.29 -13.25 1.96
C LEU A 234 -10.23 -13.00 3.47
N SER A 235 -10.26 -11.72 3.86
CA SER A 235 -10.37 -11.32 5.26
C SER A 235 -11.69 -11.77 5.89
N THR A 236 -11.67 -11.96 7.21
CA THR A 236 -12.91 -12.23 7.98
C THR A 236 -13.94 -11.12 7.81
N PHE A 237 -13.48 -9.88 7.62
CA PHE A 237 -14.35 -8.73 7.35
C PHE A 237 -15.09 -8.86 6.01
N SER A 238 -14.44 -9.37 4.97
CA SER A 238 -15.09 -9.64 3.68
C SER A 238 -16.04 -10.82 3.76
N TYR A 239 -15.69 -11.89 4.48
CA TYR A 239 -16.61 -13.00 4.76
C TYR A 239 -17.87 -12.55 5.50
N GLU A 240 -17.77 -11.68 6.50
CA GLU A 240 -18.92 -11.12 7.21
C GLU A 240 -19.82 -10.33 6.26
N ARG A 241 -19.27 -9.53 5.36
CA ARG A 241 -20.02 -8.79 4.34
C ARG A 241 -20.73 -9.71 3.36
N MET A 242 -20.13 -10.82 2.97
CA MET A 242 -20.75 -11.82 2.10
C MET A 242 -21.96 -12.52 2.76
N GLN A 243 -22.02 -12.56 4.10
CA GLN A 243 -23.19 -13.07 4.83
C GLN A 243 -24.35 -12.07 4.91
N HIS A 244 -24.17 -10.84 4.46
CA HIS A 244 -25.24 -9.85 4.46
C HIS A 244 -26.37 -10.27 3.49
N PRO A 245 -27.67 -10.16 3.87
CA PRO A 245 -28.78 -10.61 3.01
C PRO A 245 -28.74 -10.03 1.60
N SER A 246 -28.43 -8.73 1.45
CA SER A 246 -28.33 -8.11 0.11
C SER A 246 -27.29 -8.76 -0.77
N PHE A 247 -26.18 -9.27 -0.20
CA PHE A 247 -25.14 -9.97 -0.97
C PHE A 247 -25.70 -11.28 -1.51
N GLY A 248 -26.28 -12.13 -0.66
CA GLY A 248 -26.88 -13.40 -1.09
C GLY A 248 -28.02 -13.25 -2.09
N GLU A 249 -28.79 -12.15 -2.03
CA GLU A 249 -29.91 -11.89 -2.95
C GLU A 249 -29.47 -11.31 -4.30
N ASN A 250 -28.33 -10.60 -4.36
CA ASN A 250 -27.99 -9.78 -5.52
C ASN A 250 -26.64 -10.14 -6.16
N VAL A 251 -25.78 -10.94 -5.51
CA VAL A 251 -24.46 -11.30 -6.04
C VAL A 251 -24.42 -12.76 -6.47
N GLU A 252 -23.93 -13.00 -7.68
CA GLU A 252 -23.64 -14.31 -8.24
C GLU A 252 -22.11 -14.44 -8.41
N LEU A 253 -21.51 -15.47 -7.81
CA LEU A 253 -20.07 -15.69 -7.81
C LEU A 253 -19.70 -16.81 -8.81
N PHE A 254 -18.77 -16.52 -9.71
CA PHE A 254 -18.26 -17.43 -10.72
C PHE A 254 -16.78 -17.74 -10.42
N SER A 255 -16.53 -18.83 -9.69
CA SER A 255 -15.20 -19.35 -9.44
C SER A 255 -14.62 -20.03 -10.69
N GLU A 256 -13.29 -20.17 -10.72
CA GLU A 256 -12.54 -20.87 -11.77
C GLU A 256 -12.97 -20.39 -13.18
N THR A 257 -13.23 -19.07 -13.30
CA THR A 257 -13.77 -18.47 -14.50
C THR A 257 -12.82 -17.40 -15.05
N THR A 258 -12.06 -17.78 -16.07
CA THR A 258 -11.13 -16.88 -16.77
C THR A 258 -11.86 -16.09 -17.83
N ILE A 259 -11.76 -14.77 -17.77
CA ILE A 259 -12.26 -13.87 -18.84
C ILE A 259 -11.26 -13.88 -19.99
N LYS A 260 -11.75 -14.17 -21.19
CA LYS A 260 -11.00 -14.20 -22.45
C LYS A 260 -10.99 -12.84 -23.15
N SER A 261 -12.15 -12.17 -23.14
CA SER A 261 -12.28 -10.89 -23.84
C SER A 261 -13.44 -10.05 -23.29
N ILE A 262 -13.31 -8.74 -23.48
CA ILE A 262 -14.42 -7.77 -23.40
C ILE A 262 -14.60 -7.17 -24.79
N THR A 263 -15.84 -7.07 -25.25
CA THR A 263 -16.20 -6.30 -26.46
C THR A 263 -17.28 -5.29 -26.13
N PHE A 264 -17.34 -4.20 -26.90
CA PHE A 264 -18.41 -3.20 -26.80
C PHE A 264 -19.00 -2.96 -28.18
N ASP A 265 -20.26 -3.30 -28.32
CA ASP A 265 -21.02 -3.11 -29.57
C ASP A 265 -22.50 -2.83 -29.27
N ASN A 266 -23.12 -1.92 -30.04
CA ASN A 266 -24.53 -1.54 -29.89
C ASN A 266 -24.92 -1.17 -28.42
N ASP A 267 -24.12 -0.34 -27.77
CA ASP A 267 -24.29 0.10 -26.37
C ASP A 267 -24.34 -1.07 -25.36
N MET A 268 -23.66 -2.17 -25.65
CA MET A 268 -23.60 -3.37 -24.83
C MET A 268 -22.16 -3.85 -24.67
N TYR A 269 -21.72 -4.03 -23.44
CA TYR A 269 -20.50 -4.75 -23.09
C TYR A 269 -20.81 -6.25 -23.08
N GLU A 270 -19.93 -7.03 -23.65
CA GLU A 270 -20.00 -8.50 -23.63
C GLU A 270 -18.67 -9.07 -23.13
N LEU A 271 -18.74 -9.80 -22.01
CA LEU A 271 -17.64 -10.61 -21.49
C LEU A 271 -17.75 -12.02 -22.06
N THR A 272 -16.67 -12.50 -22.64
CA THR A 272 -16.56 -13.90 -23.06
C THR A 272 -15.52 -14.60 -22.19
N THR A 273 -15.85 -15.79 -21.69
CA THR A 273 -14.95 -16.62 -20.89
C THR A 273 -14.18 -17.60 -21.75
N GLU A 274 -13.09 -18.19 -21.23
CA GLU A 274 -12.30 -19.20 -21.94
C GLU A 274 -13.13 -20.47 -22.23
N ASP A 275 -14.10 -20.82 -21.37
CA ASP A 275 -15.01 -21.96 -21.56
C ASP A 275 -16.19 -21.66 -22.51
N GLY A 276 -16.26 -20.45 -23.09
CA GLY A 276 -17.20 -20.07 -24.13
C GLY A 276 -18.54 -19.50 -23.62
N ARG A 277 -18.70 -19.26 -22.32
CA ARG A 277 -19.87 -18.53 -21.79
C ARG A 277 -19.77 -17.04 -22.16
N SER A 278 -20.94 -16.39 -22.25
CA SER A 278 -21.04 -14.95 -22.55
C SER A 278 -21.97 -14.28 -21.56
N PHE A 279 -21.56 -13.09 -21.11
CA PHE A 279 -22.30 -12.25 -20.15
C PHE A 279 -22.37 -10.83 -20.69
N LYS A 280 -23.56 -10.23 -20.66
CA LYS A 280 -23.81 -8.91 -21.23
C LYS A 280 -24.27 -7.92 -20.19
N SER A 281 -23.82 -6.68 -20.30
CA SER A 281 -24.29 -5.55 -19.52
C SER A 281 -24.22 -4.26 -20.35
N LYS A 282 -25.12 -3.31 -20.06
CA LYS A 282 -24.99 -1.93 -20.57
C LYS A 282 -23.98 -1.12 -19.76
N ILE A 283 -23.60 -1.64 -18.61
CA ILE A 283 -22.69 -0.96 -17.68
C ILE A 283 -21.27 -1.42 -17.97
N GLN A 284 -20.33 -0.48 -17.99
CA GLN A 284 -18.91 -0.76 -18.12
C GLN A 284 -18.45 -1.74 -17.02
N PRO A 285 -17.82 -2.87 -17.38
CA PRO A 285 -17.35 -3.84 -16.40
C PRO A 285 -16.33 -3.22 -15.43
N LEU A 286 -16.39 -3.62 -14.17
CA LEU A 286 -15.41 -3.24 -13.16
C LEU A 286 -14.27 -4.25 -13.12
N MET A 287 -13.05 -3.73 -13.05
CA MET A 287 -11.81 -4.50 -12.98
C MET A 287 -11.26 -4.42 -11.55
N ALA A 288 -11.32 -5.50 -10.81
CA ALA A 288 -10.68 -5.66 -9.50
C ALA A 288 -9.38 -6.47 -9.66
N SER A 289 -8.54 -6.04 -10.60
CA SER A 289 -7.34 -6.75 -11.07
C SER A 289 -6.08 -6.50 -10.25
N GLY A 290 -6.22 -5.83 -9.09
CA GLY A 290 -5.11 -5.50 -8.19
C GLY A 290 -4.23 -4.36 -8.71
N PHE A 291 -3.01 -4.31 -8.19
CA PHE A 291 -2.09 -3.21 -8.43
C PHE A 291 -0.70 -3.73 -8.80
N GLU A 292 0.01 -2.93 -9.57
CA GLU A 292 1.43 -3.12 -9.80
C GLU A 292 2.24 -2.38 -8.73
N GLY A 293 3.32 -2.97 -8.25
CA GLY A 293 4.13 -2.32 -7.22
C GLY A 293 4.89 -1.11 -7.76
N GLY A 294 4.92 -0.02 -7.00
CA GLY A 294 5.71 1.17 -7.30
C GLY A 294 7.21 0.90 -7.46
N HIS A 295 7.70 -0.24 -6.96
CA HIS A 295 9.10 -0.67 -7.12
C HIS A 295 9.53 -0.85 -8.58
N LYS A 296 8.58 -1.06 -9.51
CA LYS A 296 8.89 -1.15 -10.95
C LYS A 296 9.54 0.12 -11.49
N PHE A 297 9.19 1.27 -10.94
CA PHE A 297 9.79 2.55 -11.32
C PHE A 297 11.30 2.60 -11.01
N VAL A 298 11.73 1.98 -9.92
CA VAL A 298 13.12 1.91 -9.46
C VAL A 298 13.77 0.55 -9.68
N ALA A 299 13.20 -0.29 -10.55
CA ALA A 299 13.68 -1.65 -10.79
C ALA A 299 15.16 -1.71 -11.22
N HIS A 300 15.64 -0.68 -11.91
CA HIS A 300 17.04 -0.57 -12.34
C HIS A 300 18.04 -0.36 -11.18
N LEU A 301 17.55 -0.01 -9.98
CA LEU A 301 18.38 0.15 -8.78
C LEU A 301 18.41 -1.10 -7.90
N PHE A 302 17.75 -2.17 -8.31
CA PHE A 302 17.66 -3.43 -7.56
C PHE A 302 17.95 -4.63 -8.47
N GLU A 303 18.63 -5.62 -7.96
CA GLU A 303 18.62 -6.95 -8.55
C GLU A 303 17.20 -7.52 -8.43
N GLN A 304 16.75 -8.23 -9.46
CA GLN A 304 15.37 -8.76 -9.50
C GLN A 304 15.33 -10.23 -9.12
N ARG A 305 14.38 -10.61 -8.30
CA ARG A 305 13.99 -11.98 -8.00
C ARG A 305 13.24 -12.61 -9.18
N GLU A 306 13.08 -13.93 -9.18
CA GLU A 306 12.30 -14.65 -10.21
C GLU A 306 10.82 -14.23 -10.27
N ASP A 307 10.26 -13.78 -9.13
CA ASP A 307 8.88 -13.29 -9.03
C ASP A 307 8.70 -11.81 -9.46
N GLY A 308 9.78 -11.17 -9.93
CA GLY A 308 9.79 -9.79 -10.42
C GLY A 308 9.84 -8.73 -9.32
N PHE A 309 10.02 -9.12 -8.05
CA PHE A 309 10.24 -8.20 -6.94
C PHE A 309 11.75 -7.95 -6.72
N PRO A 310 12.12 -6.83 -6.06
CA PRO A 310 13.51 -6.55 -5.71
C PRO A 310 14.13 -7.63 -4.81
N LEU A 311 15.36 -8.04 -5.14
CA LEU A 311 16.18 -8.83 -4.23
C LEU A 311 16.85 -7.87 -3.24
N LEU A 312 16.64 -8.14 -1.96
CA LEU A 312 17.06 -7.28 -0.86
C LEU A 312 18.06 -7.99 0.05
N THR A 313 18.94 -7.21 0.65
CA THR A 313 19.72 -7.65 1.80
C THR A 313 18.81 -7.90 3.01
N GLU A 314 19.32 -8.48 4.09
CA GLU A 314 18.59 -8.66 5.35
C GLU A 314 18.15 -7.32 5.98
N ARG A 315 18.68 -6.18 5.52
CA ARG A 315 18.37 -4.82 5.97
C ARG A 315 17.44 -4.07 5.01
N ASP A 316 16.79 -4.75 4.09
CA ASP A 316 15.91 -4.19 3.04
C ASP A 316 16.62 -3.20 2.10
N GLU A 317 17.93 -3.31 2.00
CA GLU A 317 18.78 -2.54 1.09
C GLU A 317 18.96 -3.28 -0.24
N SER A 318 19.17 -2.55 -1.33
CA SER A 318 19.52 -3.09 -2.63
C SER A 318 20.86 -3.88 -2.56
N THR A 319 20.90 -5.05 -3.19
CA THR A 319 22.12 -5.87 -3.30
C THR A 319 23.17 -5.30 -4.27
N ILE A 320 22.77 -4.32 -5.11
CA ILE A 320 23.63 -3.76 -6.18
C ILE A 320 23.86 -2.26 -6.06
N VAL A 321 23.01 -1.52 -5.32
CA VAL A 321 23.15 -0.07 -5.13
C VAL A 321 23.10 0.25 -3.64
N PRO A 322 24.28 0.36 -2.97
CA PRO A 322 24.33 0.72 -1.54
C PRO A 322 23.62 2.03 -1.24
N GLY A 323 22.94 2.12 -0.10
CA GLY A 323 22.14 3.29 0.31
C GLY A 323 20.75 3.37 -0.32
N MET A 324 20.38 2.41 -1.19
CA MET A 324 19.02 2.31 -1.75
C MET A 324 18.20 1.27 -0.99
N PHE A 325 17.16 1.70 -0.30
CA PHE A 325 16.29 0.85 0.53
C PHE A 325 14.88 0.74 -0.03
N LEU A 326 14.21 -0.37 0.26
CA LEU A 326 12.79 -0.59 -0.08
C LEU A 326 11.98 -0.72 1.20
N CYS A 327 10.80 -0.06 1.25
CA CYS A 327 9.92 -0.14 2.39
C CYS A 327 8.44 -0.29 1.95
N GLY A 328 7.66 -1.08 2.67
CA GLY A 328 6.23 -1.26 2.41
C GLY A 328 5.87 -2.57 1.72
N THR A 329 4.77 -2.55 0.97
CA THR A 329 4.10 -3.76 0.44
C THR A 329 4.92 -4.57 -0.56
N ALA A 330 5.95 -3.99 -1.17
CA ALA A 330 6.81 -4.65 -2.14
C ALA A 330 7.99 -5.43 -1.51
N VAL A 331 8.23 -5.31 -0.21
CA VAL A 331 9.28 -6.06 0.49
C VAL A 331 8.98 -7.55 0.45
N ARG A 332 9.98 -8.34 0.07
CA ARG A 332 9.92 -9.82 0.02
C ARG A 332 11.21 -10.41 0.56
N HIS A 333 11.08 -11.37 1.46
CA HIS A 333 12.20 -12.18 1.94
C HIS A 333 11.84 -13.66 1.83
N LYS A 334 12.57 -14.43 1.03
CA LYS A 334 12.24 -15.84 0.73
C LYS A 334 10.80 -15.96 0.22
N SER A 335 9.93 -16.67 0.96
CA SER A 335 8.48 -16.79 0.71
C SER A 335 7.64 -15.71 1.40
N GLU A 336 8.24 -14.92 2.31
CA GLU A 336 7.51 -13.98 3.14
C GLU A 336 7.08 -12.74 2.36
N VAL A 337 5.78 -12.41 2.50
CA VAL A 337 5.12 -11.29 1.85
C VAL A 337 4.70 -10.26 2.90
N PHE A 338 5.21 -9.04 2.78
CA PHE A 338 4.95 -7.97 3.73
C PHE A 338 3.83 -7.02 3.23
N CYS A 339 2.67 -7.56 2.83
CA CYS A 339 1.60 -6.81 2.17
C CYS A 339 0.66 -6.02 3.10
N PHE A 340 0.71 -6.25 4.42
CA PHE A 340 -0.12 -5.56 5.41
C PHE A 340 0.70 -4.62 6.29
N ILE A 341 0.06 -3.56 6.83
CA ILE A 341 0.72 -2.58 7.71
C ILE A 341 1.41 -3.29 8.88
N TYR A 342 0.72 -4.19 9.58
CA TYR A 342 1.29 -4.93 10.72
C TYR A 342 2.41 -5.90 10.33
N LYS A 343 2.53 -6.28 9.04
CA LYS A 343 3.65 -7.07 8.52
C LYS A 343 4.84 -6.14 8.19
N TYR A 344 4.69 -5.19 7.25
CA TYR A 344 5.84 -4.39 6.80
C TYR A 344 6.35 -3.37 7.83
N ARG A 345 5.52 -2.90 8.77
CA ARG A 345 6.00 -1.99 9.83
C ARG A 345 7.11 -2.58 10.70
N GLN A 346 7.17 -3.91 10.78
CA GLN A 346 8.22 -4.63 11.51
C GLN A 346 9.60 -4.47 10.86
N ARG A 347 9.64 -3.97 9.61
CA ARG A 347 10.86 -3.69 8.87
C ARG A 347 11.32 -2.22 9.00
N PHE A 348 10.50 -1.33 9.51
CA PHE A 348 10.88 0.09 9.68
C PHE A 348 12.10 0.25 10.59
N GLY A 349 12.13 -0.47 11.71
CA GLY A 349 13.26 -0.44 12.63
C GLY A 349 14.54 -1.00 12.01
N ILE A 350 14.43 -1.98 11.12
CA ILE A 350 15.58 -2.57 10.40
C ILE A 350 16.25 -1.54 9.49
N VAL A 351 15.44 -0.84 8.67
CA VAL A 351 15.94 0.18 7.75
C VAL A 351 16.52 1.38 8.52
N ALA A 352 15.82 1.84 9.56
CA ALA A 352 16.28 2.95 10.39
C ALA A 352 17.60 2.64 11.12
N GLU A 353 17.74 1.42 11.67
CA GLU A 353 18.98 0.96 12.31
C GLU A 353 20.13 0.88 11.28
N ALA A 354 19.88 0.37 10.08
CA ALA A 354 20.91 0.28 9.05
C ALA A 354 21.48 1.66 8.70
N ILE A 355 20.63 2.66 8.53
CA ILE A 355 21.03 4.04 8.23
C ILE A 355 21.71 4.71 9.44
N ALA A 356 21.15 4.60 10.65
CA ALA A 356 21.73 5.16 11.87
C ALA A 356 23.14 4.58 12.14
N SER A 357 23.30 3.27 11.96
CA SER A 357 24.62 2.61 12.12
C SER A 357 25.64 3.10 11.10
N SER A 358 25.24 3.43 9.88
CA SER A 358 26.16 4.00 8.88
C SER A 358 26.64 5.41 9.22
N LEU A 359 25.95 6.08 10.17
CA LEU A 359 26.29 7.39 10.70
C LEU A 359 26.98 7.34 12.07
N ASP A 360 27.40 6.16 12.52
CA ASP A 360 27.98 5.92 13.84
C ASP A 360 27.03 6.36 15.00
N ILE A 361 25.72 6.37 14.79
CA ILE A 361 24.71 6.66 15.81
C ILE A 361 24.45 5.38 16.63
N PRO A 362 24.55 5.41 17.97
CA PRO A 362 24.23 4.25 18.81
C PRO A 362 22.76 3.83 18.68
N THR A 363 22.48 2.53 18.44
CA THR A 363 21.14 2.02 18.14
C THR A 363 20.60 1.00 19.17
N GLU A 364 21.34 0.66 20.21
CA GLU A 364 20.98 -0.41 21.14
C GLU A 364 19.67 -0.15 21.88
N GLU A 365 19.45 1.08 22.36
CA GLU A 365 18.20 1.48 23.03
C GLU A 365 17.02 1.50 22.06
N PHE A 366 17.24 2.03 20.85
CA PHE A 366 16.27 2.03 19.79
C PHE A 366 15.82 0.62 19.40
N ILE A 367 16.76 -0.30 19.13
CA ILE A 367 16.47 -1.70 18.80
C ILE A 367 15.67 -2.37 19.92
N THR A 368 16.08 -2.15 21.17
CA THR A 368 15.40 -2.73 22.34
C THR A 368 13.95 -2.25 22.42
N ALA A 369 13.69 -0.97 22.24
CA ALA A 369 12.35 -0.40 22.22
C ALA A 369 11.51 -0.94 21.05
N TYR A 370 12.05 -0.96 19.84
CA TYR A 370 11.34 -1.41 18.64
C TYR A 370 11.02 -2.92 18.68
N ARG A 371 11.93 -3.74 19.19
CA ARG A 371 11.65 -5.17 19.44
C ARG A 371 10.53 -5.35 20.47
N GLY A 372 10.57 -4.58 21.56
CA GLY A 372 9.55 -4.64 22.60
C GLY A 372 8.13 -4.34 22.11
N TRP A 373 8.01 -3.52 21.05
CA TRP A 373 6.75 -3.16 20.43
C TRP A 373 6.41 -3.93 19.15
N GLY A 374 7.22 -4.94 18.77
CA GLY A 374 7.01 -5.72 17.54
C GLY A 374 7.19 -4.91 16.25
N MET A 375 8.10 -3.93 16.26
CA MET A 375 8.47 -3.11 15.10
C MET A 375 9.91 -3.33 14.63
N TYR A 376 10.52 -4.44 15.05
CA TYR A 376 11.88 -4.82 14.64
C TYR A 376 11.94 -6.35 14.48
N LEU A 377 11.83 -6.82 13.24
CA LEU A 377 11.84 -8.24 12.88
C LEU A 377 13.10 -8.52 12.05
N ASP A 378 14.15 -8.99 12.66
CA ASP A 378 15.43 -9.38 12.05
C ASP A 378 15.56 -10.89 11.82
N ASP A 379 14.89 -11.71 12.62
CA ASP A 379 14.87 -13.16 12.47
C ASP A 379 13.61 -13.63 11.71
N LEU A 380 13.81 -14.00 10.44
CA LEU A 380 12.75 -14.53 9.57
C LEU A 380 12.74 -16.07 9.51
N SER A 381 13.46 -16.76 10.40
CA SER A 381 13.61 -18.21 10.35
C SER A 381 12.32 -18.95 10.73
N CYS A 382 11.43 -18.32 11.51
CA CYS A 382 10.13 -18.88 11.93
C CYS A 382 8.94 -18.35 11.12
N CYS A 383 9.18 -17.43 10.17
CA CYS A 383 8.11 -16.91 9.32
C CYS A 383 7.64 -17.97 8.31
N GLY A 384 6.37 -17.91 7.90
CA GLY A 384 5.76 -18.86 6.98
C GLY A 384 5.43 -20.24 7.57
N GLN A 385 5.59 -20.44 8.89
CA GLN A 385 5.12 -21.63 9.56
C GLN A 385 3.72 -21.38 10.13
N GLU A 386 2.71 -21.96 9.49
CA GLU A 386 1.36 -21.95 10.07
C GLU A 386 1.33 -22.79 11.36
N CYS A 387 0.72 -22.25 12.40
CA CYS A 387 0.43 -23.02 13.60
C CYS A 387 -0.80 -23.93 13.33
N LEU A 388 -0.54 -25.12 12.82
CA LEU A 388 -1.60 -26.09 12.47
C LEU A 388 -2.24 -26.77 13.69
N THR A 389 -1.81 -26.44 14.90
CA THR A 389 -2.19 -27.17 16.14
C THR A 389 -2.81 -26.28 17.23
N CYS A 390 -3.21 -25.07 16.92
CA CYS A 390 -3.94 -24.22 17.86
C CYS A 390 -5.44 -24.48 17.83
#